data_9f388b3209928519b94dbb50a969ce14
#
_entry.id   9f388b3209928519b94dbb50a969ce14
#
_cell.length_a   1.000
_cell.length_b   1.000
_cell.length_c   1.000
_cell.angle_alpha   90.00
_cell.angle_beta   90.00
_cell.angle_gamma   90.00
#
_symmetry.space_group_name_H-M   'P 1'
#
loop_
_entity.id
_entity.type
_entity.pdbx_description
1 polymer ?
#
loop_
_entity_poly.entity_id
_entity_poly.type
_entity_poly.pdbx_seq_one_letter_code
_entity_poly.pdbx_strand_id
1 'polypeptide(L)'
;MQQVHYFLALCEELSFTRAGRRCGVSQPTLTNAIIALEQELGGALFQRKPSIALTGLGRMVRPYLDEIARSADHVREVARSLAPPAGADRSARQAVDASERSPN
;
A
#
# COMPACT_ATOMS: atom_id res chain seq x y z
N MET A 1 -3.87 -0.23 1.82
CA MET A 1 -2.41 -0.44 1.94
C MET A 1 -1.63 0.05 0.75
N GLN A 2 -2.14 -0.13 -0.45
CA GLN A 2 -1.45 0.36 -1.64
C GLN A 2 -1.24 1.87 -1.61
N GLN A 3 -2.24 2.61 -1.13
CA GLN A 3 -2.11 4.06 -1.05
C GLN A 3 -0.95 4.48 -0.17
N VAL A 4 -0.74 3.76 0.92
CA VAL A 4 0.36 4.08 1.84
C VAL A 4 1.70 3.83 1.15
N HIS A 5 1.83 2.73 0.43
CA HIS A 5 3.07 2.43 -0.30
C HIS A 5 3.35 3.48 -1.37
N TYR A 6 2.30 3.91 -2.08
CA TYR A 6 2.46 4.95 -3.10
C TYR A 6 2.89 6.27 -2.46
N PHE A 7 2.29 6.60 -1.31
CA PHE A 7 2.67 7.81 -0.59
C PHE A 7 4.15 7.78 -0.20
N LEU A 8 4.61 6.66 0.35
CA LEU A 8 6.00 6.56 0.79
C LEU A 8 6.96 6.60 -0.40
N ALA A 9 6.60 5.97 -1.50
CA ALA A 9 7.42 6.05 -2.71
C ALA A 9 7.53 7.48 -3.21
N LEU A 10 6.42 8.22 -3.18
CA LEU A 10 6.43 9.61 -3.62
C LEU A 10 7.24 10.49 -2.67
N CYS A 11 7.22 10.18 -1.37
CA CYS A 11 8.06 10.89 -0.41
C CYS A 11 9.53 10.79 -0.79
N GLU A 12 9.96 9.63 -1.25
CA GLU A 12 11.36 9.42 -1.56
C GLU A 12 11.72 9.91 -2.95
N GLU A 13 10.84 9.72 -3.91
CA GLU A 13 11.16 10.10 -5.28
C GLU A 13 10.91 11.57 -5.57
N LEU A 14 9.91 12.15 -4.93
CA LEU A 14 9.46 13.52 -5.16
C LEU A 14 9.22 13.78 -6.64
N SER A 15 8.70 12.76 -7.33
CA SER A 15 8.35 12.80 -8.74
C SER A 15 7.25 11.79 -8.94
N PHE A 16 6.11 12.25 -9.44
CA PHE A 16 4.99 11.35 -9.69
C PHE A 16 5.34 10.30 -10.74
N THR A 17 6.09 10.70 -11.76
CA THR A 17 6.50 9.76 -12.78
C THR A 17 7.42 8.68 -12.23
N ARG A 18 8.43 9.09 -11.48
CA ARG A 18 9.38 8.12 -10.92
C ARG A 18 8.73 7.25 -9.86
N ALA A 19 7.87 7.83 -9.03
CA ALA A 19 7.18 7.05 -8.02
C ALA A 19 6.25 6.02 -8.65
N GLY A 20 5.54 6.41 -9.71
CA GLY A 20 4.70 5.46 -10.44
C GLY A 20 5.51 4.33 -11.02
N ARG A 21 6.64 4.67 -11.64
CA ARG A 21 7.52 3.65 -12.21
C ARG A 21 8.05 2.70 -11.13
N ARG A 22 8.43 3.26 -10.00
CA ARG A 22 8.93 2.46 -8.88
C ARG A 22 7.87 1.50 -8.35
N CYS A 23 6.61 1.93 -8.32
CA CYS A 23 5.52 1.12 -7.84
C CYS A 23 4.92 0.21 -8.91
N GLY A 24 5.38 0.33 -10.15
CA GLY A 24 4.87 -0.50 -11.23
C GLY A 24 3.50 -0.08 -11.71
N VAL A 25 3.16 1.19 -11.59
CA VAL A 25 1.87 1.71 -12.02
C VAL A 25 2.08 2.96 -12.85
N SER A 26 1.04 3.35 -13.59
CA SER A 26 1.09 4.58 -14.37
C SER A 26 1.05 5.79 -13.44
N GLN A 27 1.52 6.92 -13.96
CA GLN A 27 1.47 8.15 -13.20
C GLN A 27 0.05 8.53 -12.78
N PRO A 28 -0.96 8.46 -13.68
CA PRO A 28 -2.32 8.77 -13.24
C PRO A 28 -2.83 7.85 -12.14
N THR A 29 -2.47 6.58 -12.17
CA THR A 29 -2.89 5.66 -11.11
C THR A 29 -2.30 6.09 -9.78
N LEU A 30 -1.02 6.43 -9.76
CA LEU A 30 -0.37 6.90 -8.54
C LEU A 30 -1.00 8.20 -8.07
N THR A 31 -1.19 9.14 -8.98
CA THR A 31 -1.75 10.44 -8.63
C THR A 31 -3.13 10.29 -8.01
N ASN A 32 -3.98 9.45 -8.62
CA ASN A 32 -5.33 9.24 -8.11
C ASN A 32 -5.30 8.62 -6.72
N ALA A 33 -4.39 7.70 -6.48
CA ALA A 33 -4.26 7.08 -5.17
C ALA A 33 -3.84 8.10 -4.10
N ILE A 34 -2.93 9.00 -4.46
CA ILE A 34 -2.51 10.04 -3.53
C ILE A 34 -3.67 11.00 -3.24
N ILE A 35 -4.42 11.38 -4.27
CA ILE A 35 -5.57 12.26 -4.09
C ILE A 35 -6.59 11.60 -3.17
N ALA A 36 -6.85 10.31 -3.36
CA ALA A 36 -7.79 9.59 -2.52
C ALA A 36 -7.33 9.58 -1.06
N LEU A 37 -6.04 9.38 -0.83
CA LEU A 37 -5.50 9.40 0.52
C LEU A 37 -5.61 10.79 1.12
N GLU A 38 -5.34 11.83 0.35
CA GLU A 38 -5.48 13.21 0.81
C GLU A 38 -6.93 13.51 1.20
N GLN A 39 -7.87 13.02 0.41
CA GLN A 39 -9.28 13.21 0.72
C GLN A 39 -9.67 12.48 2.00
N GLU A 40 -9.15 11.29 2.16
CA GLU A 40 -9.45 10.49 3.34
C GLU A 40 -8.89 11.16 4.61
N LEU A 41 -7.70 11.73 4.51
CA LEU A 41 -7.06 12.37 5.66
C LEU A 41 -7.46 13.83 5.84
N GLY A 42 -8.20 14.39 4.89
CA GLY A 42 -8.76 15.73 5.03
C GLY A 42 -7.80 16.85 4.71
N GLY A 43 -6.72 16.60 3.97
CA GLY A 43 -5.80 17.66 3.60
C GLY A 43 -4.74 17.19 2.64
N ALA A 44 -4.07 18.16 2.01
CA ALA A 44 -3.01 17.88 1.06
C ALA A 44 -1.78 17.34 1.77
N LEU A 45 -1.22 16.30 1.23
CA LEU A 45 0.02 15.70 1.75
C LEU A 45 1.24 16.23 1.03
N PHE A 46 1.06 16.68 -0.22
CA PHE A 46 2.15 17.25 -1.02
C PHE A 46 1.72 18.57 -1.60
N GLN A 47 2.63 19.53 -1.57
CA GLN A 47 2.49 20.70 -2.43
C GLN A 47 3.15 20.34 -3.75
N ARG A 48 2.60 20.88 -4.85
CA ARG A 48 3.08 20.51 -6.17
C ARG A 48 3.83 21.63 -6.85
N LYS A 49 3.71 22.83 -6.35
CA LYS A 49 4.36 24.02 -6.93
C LYS A 49 5.07 24.78 -5.84
N PRO A 50 6.21 25.35 -6.11
CA PRO A 50 6.95 25.30 -7.38
C PRO A 50 7.57 23.94 -7.66
N SER A 51 7.68 23.08 -6.66
CA SER A 51 8.17 21.73 -6.84
C SER A 51 7.47 20.84 -5.83
N ILE A 52 7.58 19.54 -6.02
CA ILE A 52 6.91 18.59 -5.14
C ILE A 52 7.63 18.54 -3.80
N ALA A 53 6.88 18.73 -2.72
CA ALA A 53 7.39 18.67 -1.37
C ALA A 53 6.27 18.28 -0.44
N LEU A 54 6.63 17.68 0.69
CA LEU A 54 5.63 17.35 1.70
C LEU A 54 5.08 18.61 2.35
N THR A 55 3.78 18.62 2.56
CA THR A 55 3.14 19.65 3.39
C THR A 55 3.43 19.37 4.85
N GLY A 56 3.00 20.29 5.73
CA GLY A 56 3.07 20.04 7.16
C GLY A 56 2.33 18.78 7.55
N LEU A 57 1.12 18.61 6.99
CA LEU A 57 0.36 17.39 7.26
C LEU A 57 1.10 16.16 6.77
N GLY A 58 1.67 16.22 5.56
CA GLY A 58 2.42 15.10 5.02
C GLY A 58 3.58 14.71 5.91
N ARG A 59 4.31 15.71 6.42
CA ARG A 59 5.42 15.43 7.33
C ARG A 59 4.95 14.81 8.64
N MET A 60 3.81 15.27 9.14
CA MET A 60 3.31 14.76 10.41
C MET A 60 2.79 13.33 10.30
N VAL A 61 2.14 12.98 9.20
CA VAL A 61 1.57 11.64 9.07
C VAL A 61 2.58 10.62 8.55
N ARG A 62 3.68 11.07 7.95
CA ARG A 62 4.64 10.16 7.33
C ARG A 62 5.14 9.07 8.27
N PRO A 63 5.58 9.37 9.51
CA PRO A 63 6.05 8.29 10.37
C PRO A 63 4.96 7.27 10.71
N TYR A 64 3.72 7.73 10.84
CA TYR A 64 2.62 6.80 11.12
C TYR A 64 2.31 5.93 9.93
N LEU A 65 2.30 6.51 8.73
CA LEU A 65 2.06 5.72 7.53
C LEU A 65 3.20 4.74 7.25
N ASP A 66 4.43 5.14 7.56
CA ASP A 66 5.56 4.25 7.46
C ASP A 66 5.42 3.06 8.41
N GLU A 67 4.93 3.33 9.61
CA GLU A 67 4.69 2.29 10.59
C GLU A 67 3.61 1.32 10.10
N ILE A 68 2.54 1.84 9.50
CA ILE A 68 1.49 1.00 8.94
C ILE A 68 2.06 0.08 7.86
N ALA A 69 2.88 0.62 6.97
CA ALA A 69 3.49 -0.16 5.90
C ALA A 69 4.37 -1.28 6.47
N ARG A 70 5.16 -0.97 7.48
CA ARG A 70 6.00 -1.98 8.11
C ARG A 70 5.18 -3.04 8.81
N SER A 71 4.09 -2.65 9.46
CA SER A 71 3.21 -3.60 10.11
C SER A 71 2.58 -4.54 9.10
N ALA A 72 2.15 -4.02 7.96
CA ALA A 72 1.59 -4.84 6.91
C ALA A 72 2.60 -5.85 6.38
N ASP A 73 3.85 -5.41 6.19
CA ASP A 73 4.91 -6.30 5.74
C ASP A 73 5.17 -7.39 6.78
N HIS A 74 5.15 -7.01 8.05
CA HIS A 74 5.36 -7.96 9.12
C HIS A 74 4.24 -9.00 9.17
N VAL A 75 3.00 -8.56 8.99
CA VAL A 75 1.87 -9.49 8.95
C VAL A 75 2.04 -10.50 7.82
N ARG A 76 2.46 -10.03 6.65
CA ARG A 76 2.68 -10.94 5.53
C ARG A 76 3.79 -11.92 5.82
N GLU A 77 4.83 -11.47 6.50
CA GLU A 77 5.96 -12.33 6.87
C GLU A 77 5.52 -13.40 7.85
N VAL A 78 4.75 -13.03 8.85
CA VAL A 78 4.23 -13.98 9.82
C VAL A 78 3.35 -15.00 9.13
N ALA A 79 2.48 -14.55 8.25
CA ALA A 79 1.60 -15.45 7.52
C ALA A 79 2.41 -16.44 6.68
N ARG A 80 3.46 -15.97 6.01
CA ARG A 80 4.29 -16.84 5.18
C ARG A 80 5.01 -17.89 6.01
N SER A 81 5.52 -17.49 7.18
CA SER A 81 6.27 -18.42 8.02
C SER A 81 5.39 -19.49 8.63
N LEU A 82 4.11 -19.22 8.79
CA LEU A 82 3.17 -20.19 9.37
C LEU A 82 2.38 -20.94 8.30
N ALA A 83 2.49 -20.53 7.05
CA ALA A 83 1.76 -21.19 5.97
C ALA A 83 2.38 -22.55 5.67
N PRO A 84 1.55 -23.57 5.35
CA PRO A 84 2.09 -24.84 4.90
C PRO A 84 2.73 -24.71 3.52
N PRO A 85 3.50 -25.73 3.09
CA PRO A 85 4.08 -25.70 1.76
C PRO A 85 3.02 -25.45 0.69
N ALA A 86 3.42 -24.85 -0.41
CA ALA A 86 2.48 -24.39 -1.41
C ALA A 86 1.55 -25.50 -1.89
N GLY A 87 2.07 -26.69 -2.11
CA GLY A 87 1.24 -27.80 -2.56
C GLY A 87 0.22 -28.23 -1.53
N ALA A 88 0.67 -28.39 -0.28
CA ALA A 88 -0.22 -28.77 0.79
C ALA A 88 -1.25 -27.69 1.05
N ASP A 89 -0.82 -26.45 0.99
CA ASP A 89 -1.72 -25.34 1.20
C ASP A 89 -2.83 -25.30 0.16
N ARG A 90 -2.47 -25.52 -1.09
CA ARG A 90 -3.46 -25.51 -2.14
C ARG A 90 -4.48 -26.63 -1.98
N SER A 91 -4.02 -27.81 -1.64
CA SER A 91 -4.92 -28.94 -1.40
C SER A 91 -5.87 -28.67 -0.27
N ALA A 92 -5.32 -28.19 0.83
CA ALA A 92 -6.13 -27.88 2.00
C ALA A 92 -7.15 -26.80 1.70
N ARG A 93 -6.74 -25.79 0.96
CA ARG A 93 -7.65 -24.71 0.62
C ARG A 93 -8.78 -25.18 -0.28
N GLN A 94 -8.48 -26.03 -1.23
CA GLN A 94 -9.52 -26.56 -2.09
C GLN A 94 -10.51 -27.37 -1.32
N ALA A 95 -10.05 -28.21 -0.42
CA ALA A 95 -10.95 -29.02 0.39
C ALA A 95 -11.83 -28.14 1.26
N VAL A 96 -11.24 -27.18 1.91
CA VAL A 96 -12.00 -26.28 2.76
C VAL A 96 -13.00 -25.48 1.95
N ASP A 97 -12.57 -24.96 0.81
CA ASP A 97 -13.46 -24.16 -0.02
C ASP A 97 -14.66 -24.97 -0.48
N ALA A 98 -14.42 -26.20 -0.88
CA ALA A 98 -15.51 -27.04 -1.35
C ALA A 98 -16.54 -27.26 -0.24
N SER A 99 -16.08 -27.51 0.96
CA SER A 99 -17.00 -27.80 2.05
C SER A 99 -17.67 -26.52 2.55
N GLU A 100 -16.97 -25.41 2.56
CA GLU A 100 -17.54 -24.17 3.04
C GLU A 100 -18.53 -23.56 2.08
N ARG A 101 -18.27 -23.68 0.81
CA ARG A 101 -19.17 -23.09 -0.16
C ARG A 101 -20.47 -23.84 -0.28
N SER A 102 -20.42 -25.13 -0.03
CA SER A 102 -21.62 -25.91 -0.09
C SER A 102 -22.72 -25.39 0.82
N PRO A 103 -22.44 -25.17 2.09
CA PRO A 103 -23.51 -24.68 2.97
C PRO A 103 -23.82 -23.23 2.72
N ASN A 104 -22.92 -22.52 2.16
CA ASN A 104 -23.17 -21.11 1.87
C ASN A 104 -23.74 -20.93 0.49
#